data_791f2500766b3be7d6c725ba53384da8
#
_entry.id   791f2500766b3be7d6c725ba53384da8
#
_cell.length_a   1.000
_cell.length_b   1.000
_cell.length_c   1.000
_cell.angle_alpha   90.00
_cell.angle_beta   90.00
_cell.angle_gamma   90.00
#
_symmetry.space_group_name_H-M   'P 1'
#
loop_
_entity.id
_entity.type
_entity.pdbx_description
1 polymer ?
#
loop_
_entity_poly.entity_id
_entity_poly.type
_entity_poly.pdbx_seq_one_letter_code
_entity_poly.pdbx_strand_id
1 'polypeptide(L)'
;MKRKRVFNLSSIGLVLLLPYVLVGMVNGSERILMNYRLDMEMYLAAILSCQISSGYELQTIEAQAVIARSNLTRKLEEKENITEFLRETGMGIKSQWKWWIENEIYEKAVENTKGKIILVDGDLKLVPYHEISAGVTRDGQDVFGNSEYKYLKSVDSSADKNSPDYFSSTYISKSQLPDELKIKERDSAGYVLSLEADDKILEGEAFALGMGLASSDFSIQKTGKKVRFLCRGKGHGLGFSQYGGNELAKNGSSWKEILEEYFPEMDISTCDLTVGEK
;
A
#
# COMPACT_ATOMS: atom_id res chain seq x y z
N MET A 1 -48.67 0.69 34.10
CA MET A 1 -47.75 -0.23 33.41
C MET A 1 -47.34 0.37 32.06
N LYS A 2 -46.13 0.96 31.94
CA LYS A 2 -45.61 1.47 30.68
C LYS A 2 -44.84 0.33 29.96
N ARG A 3 -45.39 -0.21 28.85
CA ARG A 3 -44.69 -1.15 27.98
C ARG A 3 -43.51 -0.42 27.32
N LYS A 4 -42.26 -0.74 27.69
CA LYS A 4 -41.08 -0.37 26.94
C LYS A 4 -41.12 -1.15 25.61
N ARG A 5 -41.27 -0.43 24.47
CA ARG A 5 -41.04 -1.00 23.15
C ARG A 5 -39.54 -1.28 23.03
N VAL A 6 -39.17 -2.54 23.11
CA VAL A 6 -37.81 -3.01 22.73
C VAL A 6 -37.79 -3.05 21.20
N PHE A 7 -37.18 -2.05 20.58
CA PHE A 7 -36.87 -2.13 19.15
C PHE A 7 -35.75 -3.18 18.99
N ASN A 8 -36.07 -4.32 18.38
CA ASN A 8 -35.10 -5.36 18.09
C ASN A 8 -34.16 -4.88 16.96
N LEU A 9 -32.84 -5.05 17.11
CA LEU A 9 -31.84 -4.74 16.10
C LEU A 9 -32.17 -5.41 14.73
N SER A 10 -32.78 -6.59 14.75
CA SER A 10 -33.29 -7.29 13.57
C SER A 10 -34.38 -6.53 12.79
N SER A 11 -35.20 -5.73 13.48
CA SER A 11 -36.24 -4.92 12.83
C SER A 11 -35.68 -3.70 12.10
N ILE A 12 -34.56 -3.13 12.60
CA ILE A 12 -33.87 -2.00 11.96
C ILE A 12 -33.17 -2.50 10.69
N GLY A 13 -32.50 -3.64 10.75
CA GLY A 13 -31.88 -4.28 9.58
C GLY A 13 -32.90 -4.60 8.48
N LEU A 14 -34.09 -5.09 8.84
CA LEU A 14 -35.16 -5.39 7.88
C LEU A 14 -35.71 -4.12 7.20
N VAL A 15 -35.87 -3.03 7.93
CA VAL A 15 -36.34 -1.75 7.38
C VAL A 15 -35.31 -1.13 6.43
N LEU A 16 -34.02 -1.28 6.72
CA LEU A 16 -32.94 -0.80 5.85
C LEU A 16 -32.81 -1.65 4.57
N LEU A 17 -33.12 -2.95 4.64
CA LEU A 17 -33.07 -3.85 3.48
C LEU A 17 -34.35 -3.80 2.61
N LEU A 18 -35.48 -3.36 3.17
CA LEU A 18 -36.78 -3.36 2.49
C LEU A 18 -36.79 -2.60 1.14
N PRO A 19 -36.17 -1.38 1.03
CA PRO A 19 -36.12 -0.68 -0.25
C PRO A 19 -35.36 -1.48 -1.33
N TYR A 20 -34.30 -2.18 -0.94
CA TYR A 20 -33.48 -2.98 -1.84
C TYR A 20 -34.21 -4.24 -2.33
N VAL A 21 -34.94 -4.89 -1.41
CA VAL A 21 -35.79 -6.06 -1.76
C VAL A 21 -36.91 -5.64 -2.69
N LEU A 22 -37.58 -4.49 -2.44
CA LEU A 22 -38.64 -3.96 -3.30
C LEU A 22 -38.12 -3.59 -4.70
N VAL A 23 -36.96 -2.92 -4.79
CA VAL A 23 -36.34 -2.60 -6.07
C VAL A 23 -35.97 -3.87 -6.85
N GLY A 24 -35.46 -4.91 -6.15
CA GLY A 24 -35.15 -6.20 -6.76
C GLY A 24 -36.36 -6.96 -7.25
N MET A 25 -37.47 -6.89 -6.50
CA MET A 25 -38.73 -7.53 -6.91
C MET A 25 -39.39 -6.85 -8.13
N VAL A 26 -39.26 -5.52 -8.23
CA VAL A 26 -39.89 -4.73 -9.30
C VAL A 26 -39.01 -4.69 -10.57
N ASN A 27 -37.70 -4.61 -10.43
CA ASN A 27 -36.80 -4.35 -11.56
C ASN A 27 -35.86 -5.51 -11.91
N GLY A 28 -35.93 -6.62 -11.18
CA GLY A 28 -35.03 -7.78 -11.31
C GLY A 28 -33.71 -7.59 -10.56
N SER A 29 -33.11 -8.71 -10.14
CA SER A 29 -31.89 -8.73 -9.34
C SER A 29 -30.66 -8.08 -10.02
N GLU A 30 -30.62 -8.12 -11.35
CA GLU A 30 -29.54 -7.52 -12.13
C GLU A 30 -29.52 -5.98 -12.04
N ARG A 31 -30.69 -5.33 -11.92
CA ARG A 31 -30.78 -3.88 -11.78
C ARG A 31 -30.45 -3.38 -10.36
N ILE A 32 -30.55 -4.22 -9.35
CA ILE A 32 -30.05 -3.88 -8.01
C ILE A 32 -28.53 -3.74 -8.03
N LEU A 33 -27.85 -4.63 -8.77
CA LEU A 33 -26.40 -4.59 -8.96
C LEU A 33 -25.96 -3.46 -9.92
N MET A 34 -26.78 -3.13 -10.93
CA MET A 34 -26.47 -2.08 -11.92
C MET A 34 -26.70 -0.64 -11.41
N ASN A 35 -27.58 -0.40 -10.44
CA ASN A 35 -27.76 0.94 -9.84
C ASN A 35 -26.79 1.25 -8.69
N TYR A 36 -26.05 0.26 -8.18
CA TYR A 36 -24.85 0.48 -7.40
C TYR A 36 -23.65 0.58 -8.34
N ARG A 37 -23.54 1.69 -9.04
CA ARG A 37 -22.22 2.22 -9.37
C ARG A 37 -21.60 2.54 -7.99
N LEU A 38 -20.88 1.58 -7.45
CA LEU A 38 -20.00 1.80 -6.33
C LEU A 38 -19.06 2.90 -6.80
N ASP A 39 -19.29 4.11 -6.34
CA ASP A 39 -18.35 5.19 -6.56
C ASP A 39 -17.07 4.79 -5.83
N MET A 40 -16.16 4.17 -6.59
CA MET A 40 -14.91 3.64 -6.04
C MET A 40 -14.06 4.74 -5.40
N GLU A 41 -14.29 6.01 -5.79
CA GLU A 41 -13.70 7.18 -5.16
C GLU A 41 -14.08 7.27 -3.67
N MET A 42 -15.28 6.85 -3.31
CA MET A 42 -15.77 6.86 -1.92
C MET A 42 -14.96 5.91 -1.02
N TYR A 43 -14.42 4.82 -1.58
CA TYR A 43 -13.59 3.86 -0.83
C TYR A 43 -12.13 4.26 -0.77
N LEU A 44 -11.65 5.11 -1.67
CA LEU A 44 -10.25 5.53 -1.72
C LEU A 44 -9.80 6.23 -0.44
N ALA A 45 -10.62 7.10 0.14
CA ALA A 45 -10.29 7.77 1.41
C ALA A 45 -10.08 6.76 2.55
N ALA A 46 -10.93 5.72 2.62
CA ALA A 46 -10.77 4.64 3.58
C ALA A 46 -9.51 3.79 3.31
N ILE A 47 -9.22 3.50 2.04
CA ILE A 47 -7.99 2.79 1.63
C ILE A 47 -6.76 3.61 2.05
N LEU A 48 -6.73 4.92 1.77
CA LEU A 48 -5.64 5.82 2.13
C LEU A 48 -5.38 5.83 3.64
N SER A 49 -6.43 5.86 4.46
CA SER A 49 -6.28 5.84 5.93
C SER A 49 -5.56 4.59 6.46
N CYS A 50 -5.58 3.50 5.69
CA CYS A 50 -4.85 2.27 6.01
C CYS A 50 -3.41 2.26 5.45
N GLN A 51 -3.14 3.06 4.42
CA GLN A 51 -1.88 3.01 3.68
C GLN A 51 -0.89 4.09 4.10
N ILE A 52 -1.36 5.28 4.49
CA ILE A 52 -0.51 6.43 4.77
C ILE A 52 -0.97 7.20 6.01
N SER A 53 -0.04 7.83 6.72
CA SER A 53 -0.35 8.64 7.91
C SER A 53 -1.04 9.96 7.53
N SER A 54 -2.09 10.34 8.28
CA SER A 54 -2.71 11.66 8.21
C SER A 54 -1.81 12.82 8.63
N GLY A 55 -0.69 12.53 9.29
CA GLY A 55 0.31 13.51 9.71
C GLY A 55 1.28 13.93 8.60
N TYR A 56 1.16 13.38 7.40
CA TYR A 56 1.94 13.80 6.24
C TYR A 56 1.32 15.01 5.54
N GLU A 57 2.14 15.73 4.76
CA GLU A 57 1.68 16.86 3.95
C GLU A 57 0.61 16.41 2.95
N LEU A 58 -0.37 17.28 2.67
CA LEU A 58 -1.47 16.99 1.77
C LEU A 58 -0.98 16.50 0.40
N GLN A 59 0.09 17.11 -0.14
CA GLN A 59 0.66 16.72 -1.45
C GLN A 59 1.18 15.27 -1.46
N THR A 60 1.69 14.77 -0.34
CA THR A 60 2.13 13.38 -0.18
C THR A 60 0.94 12.43 -0.18
N ILE A 61 -0.13 12.80 0.53
CA ILE A 61 -1.37 12.00 0.59
C ILE A 61 -2.06 12.01 -0.77
N GLU A 62 -2.02 13.12 -1.50
CA GLU A 62 -2.49 13.24 -2.89
C GLU A 62 -1.71 12.31 -3.83
N ALA A 63 -0.38 12.26 -3.72
CA ALA A 63 0.44 11.31 -4.49
C ALA A 63 0.04 9.86 -4.19
N GLN A 64 -0.13 9.51 -2.90
CA GLN A 64 -0.61 8.18 -2.50
C GLN A 64 -2.03 7.89 -3.01
N ALA A 65 -2.91 8.90 -3.12
CA ALA A 65 -4.26 8.73 -3.66
C ALA A 65 -4.25 8.33 -5.14
N VAL A 66 -3.36 8.94 -5.93
CA VAL A 66 -3.17 8.57 -7.34
C VAL A 66 -2.65 7.14 -7.47
N ILE A 67 -1.66 6.74 -6.63
CA ILE A 67 -1.13 5.37 -6.58
C ILE A 67 -2.23 4.37 -6.20
N ALA A 68 -2.98 4.64 -5.14
CA ALA A 68 -4.04 3.75 -4.67
C ALA A 68 -5.13 3.57 -5.72
N ARG A 69 -5.53 4.65 -6.39
CA ARG A 69 -6.51 4.63 -7.49
C ARG A 69 -6.00 3.80 -8.65
N SER A 70 -4.75 3.98 -9.08
CA SER A 70 -4.15 3.22 -10.18
C SER A 70 -4.14 1.71 -9.89
N ASN A 71 -3.70 1.32 -8.70
CA ASN A 71 -3.67 -0.08 -8.28
C ASN A 71 -5.09 -0.67 -8.16
N LEU A 72 -6.06 0.11 -7.66
CA LEU A 72 -7.46 -0.31 -7.57
C LEU A 72 -8.05 -0.52 -8.96
N THR A 73 -7.86 0.44 -9.88
CA THR A 73 -8.34 0.35 -11.28
C THR A 73 -7.77 -0.88 -11.97
N ARG A 74 -6.45 -1.11 -11.83
CA ARG A 74 -5.79 -2.30 -12.38
C ARG A 74 -6.44 -3.60 -11.90
N LYS A 75 -6.65 -3.76 -10.60
CA LYS A 75 -7.27 -4.95 -10.01
C LYS A 75 -8.71 -5.17 -10.48
N LEU A 76 -9.45 -4.08 -10.68
CA LEU A 76 -10.81 -4.14 -11.23
C LEU A 76 -10.83 -4.62 -12.68
N GLU A 77 -9.87 -4.17 -13.51
CA GLU A 77 -9.76 -4.63 -14.89
C GLU A 77 -9.33 -6.10 -14.98
N GLU A 78 -8.45 -6.56 -14.09
CA GLU A 78 -8.01 -7.95 -13.96
C GLU A 78 -9.12 -8.87 -13.39
N LYS A 79 -10.28 -8.32 -13.04
CA LYS A 79 -11.43 -9.03 -12.42
C LYS A 79 -11.06 -9.74 -11.12
N GLU A 80 -10.05 -9.23 -10.40
CA GLU A 80 -9.72 -9.72 -9.07
C GLU A 80 -10.86 -9.48 -8.08
N ASN A 81 -10.94 -10.33 -7.06
CA ASN A 81 -11.97 -10.21 -6.03
C ASN A 81 -11.73 -8.96 -5.18
N ILE A 82 -12.60 -7.96 -5.34
CA ILE A 82 -12.49 -6.68 -4.64
C ILE A 82 -12.49 -6.82 -3.11
N THR A 83 -13.16 -7.85 -2.58
CA THR A 83 -13.16 -8.12 -1.12
C THR A 83 -11.81 -8.60 -0.63
N GLU A 84 -11.05 -9.31 -1.47
CA GLU A 84 -9.69 -9.73 -1.16
C GLU A 84 -8.73 -8.54 -1.18
N PHE A 85 -8.83 -7.69 -2.18
CA PHE A 85 -8.09 -6.42 -2.24
C PHE A 85 -8.34 -5.54 -1.01
N LEU A 86 -9.60 -5.33 -0.61
CA LEU A 86 -9.93 -4.54 0.57
C LEU A 86 -9.37 -5.17 1.86
N ARG A 87 -9.32 -6.49 1.95
CA ARG A 87 -8.68 -7.20 3.06
C ARG A 87 -7.15 -7.02 3.08
N GLU A 88 -6.50 -7.10 1.92
CA GLU A 88 -5.06 -6.88 1.77
C GLU A 88 -4.65 -5.45 2.12
N THR A 89 -5.48 -4.46 1.81
CA THR A 89 -5.25 -3.06 2.19
C THR A 89 -5.42 -2.78 3.69
N GLY A 90 -5.70 -3.81 4.51
CA GLY A 90 -5.84 -3.66 5.96
C GLY A 90 -7.17 -3.05 6.41
N MET A 91 -8.18 -2.98 5.54
CA MET A 91 -9.54 -2.51 5.87
C MET A 91 -10.25 -3.49 6.81
N GLY A 92 -9.78 -3.59 8.03
CA GLY A 92 -10.41 -4.32 9.13
C GLY A 92 -11.22 -3.40 10.05
N ILE A 93 -11.94 -4.00 11.02
CA ILE A 93 -12.79 -3.25 11.98
C ILE A 93 -12.03 -2.13 12.71
N LYS A 94 -10.72 -2.30 12.97
CA LYS A 94 -9.88 -1.28 13.63
C LYS A 94 -9.60 -0.05 12.76
N SER A 95 -9.53 -0.22 11.44
CA SER A 95 -9.29 0.88 10.50
C SER A 95 -10.53 1.76 10.33
N GLN A 96 -11.74 1.21 10.49
CA GLN A 96 -12.99 1.99 10.40
C GLN A 96 -13.06 3.10 11.46
N TRP A 97 -12.57 2.87 12.68
CA TRP A 97 -12.57 3.90 13.74
C TRP A 97 -11.59 5.04 13.44
N LYS A 98 -10.41 4.72 12.89
CA LYS A 98 -9.42 5.73 12.48
C LYS A 98 -9.96 6.59 11.35
N TRP A 99 -10.62 5.98 10.38
CA TRP A 99 -11.26 6.66 9.26
C TRP A 99 -12.31 7.69 9.72
N TRP A 100 -13.15 7.37 10.71
CA TRP A 100 -14.17 8.29 11.24
C TRP A 100 -13.59 9.55 11.91
N ILE A 101 -12.36 9.51 12.39
CA ILE A 101 -11.72 10.58 13.16
C ILE A 101 -10.82 11.45 12.27
N GLU A 102 -10.16 10.89 11.27
CA GLU A 102 -9.11 11.56 10.46
C GLU A 102 -9.50 11.70 8.98
N ASN A 103 -10.78 11.65 8.66
CA ASN A 103 -11.34 11.50 7.33
C ASN A 103 -11.05 12.68 6.40
N GLU A 104 -11.12 13.93 6.89
CA GLU A 104 -11.14 15.15 6.07
C GLU A 104 -9.93 15.29 5.13
N ILE A 105 -8.72 14.96 5.60
CA ILE A 105 -7.51 15.10 4.79
C ILE A 105 -7.46 14.06 3.64
N TYR A 106 -7.94 12.84 3.89
CA TYR A 106 -7.99 11.80 2.88
C TYR A 106 -9.06 12.09 1.82
N GLU A 107 -10.24 12.55 2.24
CA GLU A 107 -11.30 12.99 1.31
C GLU A 107 -10.82 14.14 0.43
N LYS A 108 -10.14 15.13 1.01
CA LYS A 108 -9.55 16.23 0.27
C LYS A 108 -8.51 15.77 -0.73
N ALA A 109 -7.64 14.83 -0.36
CA ALA A 109 -6.62 14.27 -1.27
C ALA A 109 -7.26 13.52 -2.44
N VAL A 110 -8.31 12.74 -2.18
CA VAL A 110 -9.06 12.03 -3.22
C VAL A 110 -9.74 13.00 -4.17
N GLU A 111 -10.40 14.05 -3.65
CA GLU A 111 -11.10 15.06 -4.47
C GLU A 111 -10.10 15.85 -5.34
N ASN A 112 -8.98 16.31 -4.77
CA ASN A 112 -7.97 17.10 -5.49
C ASN A 112 -7.31 16.29 -6.63
N THR A 113 -7.29 14.99 -6.52
CA THR A 113 -6.68 14.07 -7.51
C THR A 113 -7.70 13.24 -8.26
N LYS A 114 -8.98 13.65 -8.25
CA LYS A 114 -10.07 12.88 -8.82
C LYS A 114 -9.79 12.39 -10.24
N GLY A 115 -10.01 11.09 -10.46
CA GLY A 115 -9.78 10.44 -11.75
C GLY A 115 -8.33 10.34 -12.20
N LYS A 116 -7.33 10.84 -11.44
CA LYS A 116 -5.92 10.74 -11.83
C LYS A 116 -5.37 9.35 -11.55
N ILE A 117 -4.74 8.76 -12.58
CA ILE A 117 -4.10 7.44 -12.56
C ILE A 117 -2.71 7.50 -13.19
N ILE A 118 -1.90 6.51 -12.89
CA ILE A 118 -0.57 6.30 -13.46
C ILE A 118 -0.65 5.18 -14.49
N LEU A 119 -0.10 5.42 -15.67
CA LEU A 119 0.05 4.45 -16.75
C LEU A 119 1.53 4.25 -17.09
N VAL A 120 1.86 3.07 -17.59
CA VAL A 120 3.17 2.72 -18.14
C VAL A 120 2.96 2.25 -19.57
N ASP A 121 3.50 2.97 -20.55
CA ASP A 121 3.31 2.69 -21.97
C ASP A 121 1.80 2.58 -22.36
N GLY A 122 0.94 3.34 -21.68
CA GLY A 122 -0.52 3.35 -21.87
C GLY A 122 -1.30 2.29 -21.09
N ASP A 123 -0.63 1.39 -20.39
CA ASP A 123 -1.24 0.29 -19.61
C ASP A 123 -1.22 0.56 -18.10
N LEU A 124 -2.21 0.00 -17.38
CA LEU A 124 -2.20 -0.06 -15.93
C LEU A 124 -1.19 -1.13 -15.46
N LYS A 125 -0.16 -0.71 -14.76
CA LYS A 125 0.83 -1.58 -14.12
C LYS A 125 0.76 -1.46 -12.61
N LEU A 126 1.46 -2.34 -11.88
CA LEU A 126 1.62 -2.22 -10.44
C LEU A 126 2.40 -0.94 -10.10
N VAL A 127 1.85 -0.10 -9.22
CA VAL A 127 2.50 1.11 -8.70
C VAL A 127 2.79 0.87 -7.21
N PRO A 128 3.99 0.36 -6.86
CA PRO A 128 4.32 0.03 -5.47
C PRO A 128 4.68 1.27 -4.66
N TYR A 129 4.52 1.15 -3.33
CA TYR A 129 4.90 2.17 -2.36
C TYR A 129 5.36 1.51 -1.06
N HIS A 130 6.15 2.22 -0.28
CA HIS A 130 6.66 1.77 1.02
C HIS A 130 6.83 2.97 1.96
N GLU A 131 7.05 2.70 3.26
CA GLU A 131 7.12 3.78 4.24
C GLU A 131 8.43 4.58 4.15
N ILE A 132 9.59 3.89 4.15
CA ILE A 132 10.92 4.51 4.19
C ILE A 132 11.88 3.64 3.39
N SER A 133 12.58 4.19 2.39
CA SER A 133 13.63 3.47 1.66
C SER A 133 14.94 3.40 2.45
N ALA A 134 15.90 2.62 1.95
CA ALA A 134 17.28 2.61 2.47
C ALA A 134 18.11 3.83 2.01
N GLY A 135 17.48 4.86 1.46
CA GLY A 135 18.10 6.08 0.93
C GLY A 135 18.13 6.13 -0.59
N VAL A 136 17.79 5.04 -1.25
CA VAL A 136 17.49 4.91 -2.68
C VAL A 136 16.42 3.83 -2.84
N THR A 137 15.55 3.98 -3.85
CA THR A 137 14.57 2.94 -4.16
C THR A 137 15.21 1.81 -4.96
N ARG A 138 14.58 0.64 -4.96
CA ARG A 138 15.09 -0.53 -5.68
C ARG A 138 14.70 -0.49 -7.16
N ASP A 139 15.56 -1.02 -8.02
CA ASP A 139 15.22 -1.26 -9.41
C ASP A 139 14.37 -2.53 -9.56
N GLY A 140 13.26 -2.43 -10.28
CA GLY A 140 12.32 -3.55 -10.41
C GLY A 140 12.90 -4.72 -11.20
N GLN A 141 13.75 -4.44 -12.20
CA GLN A 141 14.40 -5.50 -12.98
C GLN A 141 15.42 -6.28 -12.12
N ASP A 142 16.16 -5.59 -11.25
CA ASP A 142 17.11 -6.24 -10.33
C ASP A 142 16.38 -7.14 -9.33
N VAL A 143 15.22 -6.68 -8.81
CA VAL A 143 14.45 -7.42 -7.80
C VAL A 143 13.77 -8.65 -8.37
N PHE A 144 13.13 -8.52 -9.53
CA PHE A 144 12.29 -9.59 -10.10
C PHE A 144 13.02 -10.42 -11.16
N GLY A 145 14.21 -10.02 -11.60
CA GLY A 145 14.95 -10.68 -12.68
C GLY A 145 14.19 -10.66 -14.02
N ASN A 146 13.21 -9.75 -14.18
CA ASN A 146 12.31 -9.69 -15.31
C ASN A 146 12.21 -8.26 -15.86
N SER A 147 12.42 -8.10 -17.17
CA SER A 147 12.32 -6.82 -17.87
C SER A 147 10.91 -6.22 -17.88
N GLU A 148 9.89 -6.98 -17.52
CA GLU A 148 8.53 -6.47 -17.35
C GLU A 148 8.44 -5.36 -16.29
N TYR A 149 9.32 -5.41 -15.28
CA TYR A 149 9.36 -4.44 -14.18
C TYR A 149 10.41 -3.34 -14.37
N LYS A 150 11.00 -3.22 -15.58
CA LYS A 150 12.03 -2.20 -15.90
C LYS A 150 11.57 -0.75 -15.69
N TYR A 151 10.24 -0.51 -15.65
CA TYR A 151 9.64 0.79 -15.40
C TYR A 151 9.77 1.25 -13.94
N LEU A 152 10.03 0.33 -13.00
CA LEU A 152 10.32 0.65 -11.61
C LEU A 152 11.81 0.96 -11.48
N LYS A 153 12.18 2.21 -11.72
CA LYS A 153 13.57 2.66 -11.62
C LYS A 153 14.01 2.89 -10.19
N SER A 154 15.29 2.65 -9.96
CA SER A 154 15.95 3.10 -8.75
C SER A 154 16.12 4.62 -8.82
N VAL A 155 15.60 5.34 -7.81
CA VAL A 155 15.73 6.81 -7.69
C VAL A 155 16.30 7.19 -6.33
N ASP A 156 16.94 8.36 -6.25
CA ASP A 156 17.44 8.88 -4.99
C ASP A 156 16.29 9.19 -4.04
N SER A 157 16.41 8.74 -2.83
CA SER A 157 15.49 9.04 -1.72
C SER A 157 16.30 9.26 -0.44
N SER A 158 17.41 9.99 -0.57
CA SER A 158 18.38 10.19 0.50
C SER A 158 17.79 10.90 1.72
N ALA A 159 16.71 11.67 1.53
CA ALA A 159 15.95 12.30 2.62
C ALA A 159 15.38 11.26 3.62
N ASP A 160 15.13 10.04 3.20
CA ASP A 160 14.67 8.95 4.06
C ASP A 160 15.62 8.66 5.23
N LYS A 161 16.91 8.94 5.07
CA LYS A 161 17.94 8.77 6.11
C LYS A 161 17.73 9.68 7.32
N ASN A 162 16.94 10.74 7.17
CA ASN A 162 16.59 11.67 8.24
C ASN A 162 15.38 11.19 9.07
N SER A 163 14.71 10.13 8.63
CA SER A 163 13.58 9.56 9.38
C SER A 163 14.05 9.04 10.74
N PRO A 164 13.31 9.32 11.83
CA PRO A 164 13.58 8.71 13.14
C PRO A 164 13.46 7.18 13.11
N ASP A 165 12.68 6.64 12.18
CA ASP A 165 12.46 5.20 12.00
C ASP A 165 13.36 4.56 10.93
N TYR A 166 14.36 5.32 10.42
CA TYR A 166 15.28 4.82 9.39
C TYR A 166 16.07 3.59 9.85
N PHE A 167 16.50 3.54 11.10
CA PHE A 167 17.17 2.38 11.66
C PHE A 167 16.23 1.64 12.62
N SER A 168 16.13 0.34 12.44
CA SER A 168 15.46 -0.54 13.38
C SER A 168 16.31 -1.75 13.74
N SER A 169 16.06 -2.35 14.90
CA SER A 169 16.82 -3.51 15.37
C SER A 169 15.89 -4.58 15.92
N THR A 170 15.99 -5.79 15.36
CA THR A 170 15.29 -6.97 15.87
C THR A 170 16.29 -7.95 16.45
N TYR A 171 16.03 -8.46 17.67
CA TYR A 171 16.89 -9.40 18.38
C TYR A 171 16.22 -10.77 18.46
N ILE A 172 16.83 -11.76 17.81
CA ILE A 172 16.32 -13.14 17.77
C ILE A 172 17.30 -14.06 18.51
N SER A 173 16.77 -15.03 19.26
CA SER A 173 17.60 -16.04 19.92
C SER A 173 18.34 -16.91 18.89
N LYS A 174 19.61 -17.23 19.13
CA LYS A 174 20.36 -18.15 18.25
C LYS A 174 19.68 -19.50 18.09
N SER A 175 18.95 -19.97 19.12
CA SER A 175 18.22 -21.24 19.07
C SER A 175 17.00 -21.23 18.13
N GLN A 176 16.60 -20.08 17.62
CA GLN A 176 15.48 -19.91 16.69
C GLN A 176 15.97 -19.66 15.25
N LEU A 177 17.27 -19.65 15.04
CA LEU A 177 17.90 -19.37 13.75
C LEU A 177 18.71 -20.60 13.30
N PRO A 178 18.99 -20.73 12.00
CA PRO A 178 19.99 -21.67 11.49
C PRO A 178 21.36 -21.45 12.13
N ASP A 179 22.16 -22.50 12.24
CA ASP A 179 23.50 -22.41 12.82
C ASP A 179 24.43 -21.53 11.97
N GLU A 180 24.31 -21.65 10.66
CA GLU A 180 24.95 -20.77 9.69
C GLU A 180 23.91 -19.91 8.98
N LEU A 181 24.09 -18.60 9.08
CA LEU A 181 23.27 -17.62 8.37
C LEU A 181 24.18 -16.57 7.75
N LYS A 182 24.16 -16.48 6.40
CA LYS A 182 25.06 -15.64 5.64
C LYS A 182 24.34 -14.99 4.46
N ILE A 183 24.47 -13.68 4.32
CA ILE A 183 23.98 -12.96 3.14
C ILE A 183 24.82 -13.35 1.94
N LYS A 184 24.19 -13.80 0.86
CA LYS A 184 24.84 -14.21 -0.40
C LYS A 184 24.83 -13.09 -1.41
N GLU A 185 23.68 -12.43 -1.58
CA GLU A 185 23.48 -11.47 -2.66
C GLU A 185 22.61 -10.30 -2.18
N ARG A 186 22.95 -9.12 -2.71
CA ARG A 186 22.17 -7.89 -2.54
C ARG A 186 21.91 -7.28 -3.91
N ASP A 187 20.78 -6.55 -4.02
CA ASP A 187 20.57 -5.71 -5.19
C ASP A 187 21.43 -4.43 -5.13
N SER A 188 21.32 -3.63 -6.19
CA SER A 188 22.05 -2.37 -6.34
C SER A 188 21.70 -1.32 -5.25
N ALA A 189 20.49 -1.40 -4.66
CA ALA A 189 20.05 -0.55 -3.57
C ALA A 189 20.49 -1.03 -2.18
N GLY A 190 21.07 -2.24 -2.08
CA GLY A 190 21.61 -2.80 -0.85
C GLY A 190 20.69 -3.78 -0.12
N TYR A 191 19.49 -4.03 -0.63
CA TYR A 191 18.54 -5.00 -0.06
C TYR A 191 19.00 -6.42 -0.31
N VAL A 192 18.82 -7.31 0.64
CA VAL A 192 19.20 -8.72 0.52
C VAL A 192 18.26 -9.42 -0.47
N LEU A 193 18.80 -9.93 -1.56
CA LEU A 193 18.09 -10.77 -2.52
C LEU A 193 18.09 -12.23 -2.05
N SER A 194 19.24 -12.74 -1.62
CA SER A 194 19.36 -14.11 -1.16
C SER A 194 20.29 -14.25 0.05
N LEU A 195 19.99 -15.22 0.90
CA LEU A 195 20.83 -15.60 2.03
C LEU A 195 20.90 -17.12 2.15
N GLU A 196 22.04 -17.60 2.61
CA GLU A 196 22.29 -19.00 2.96
C GLU A 196 21.93 -19.24 4.41
N ALA A 197 21.11 -20.24 4.65
CA ALA A 197 20.64 -20.69 5.96
C ALA A 197 20.92 -22.17 6.08
N ASP A 198 22.03 -22.54 6.71
CA ASP A 198 22.65 -23.85 6.64
C ASP A 198 22.86 -24.25 5.15
N ASP A 199 22.30 -25.37 4.70
CA ASP A 199 22.40 -25.84 3.31
C ASP A 199 21.31 -25.30 2.35
N LYS A 200 20.49 -24.30 2.79
CA LYS A 200 19.37 -23.78 2.03
C LYS A 200 19.59 -22.34 1.61
N ILE A 201 19.17 -22.02 0.40
CA ILE A 201 19.07 -20.62 -0.04
C ILE A 201 17.65 -20.13 0.22
N LEU A 202 17.54 -19.02 0.91
CA LEU A 202 16.29 -18.32 1.21
C LEU A 202 16.26 -16.98 0.46
N GLU A 203 15.09 -16.56 0.06
CA GLU A 203 14.85 -15.26 -0.52
C GLU A 203 14.82 -14.21 0.61
N GLY A 204 15.48 -13.05 0.37
CA GLY A 204 15.71 -12.04 1.40
C GLY A 204 14.45 -11.37 1.92
N GLU A 205 13.49 -11.07 1.04
CA GLU A 205 12.22 -10.45 1.40
C GLU A 205 11.35 -11.41 2.24
N ALA A 206 11.23 -12.67 1.80
CA ALA A 206 10.49 -13.70 2.53
C ALA A 206 11.11 -13.96 3.91
N PHE A 207 12.45 -13.98 4.01
CA PHE A 207 13.14 -14.10 5.28
C PHE A 207 12.85 -12.90 6.19
N ALA A 208 12.97 -11.68 5.68
CA ALA A 208 12.72 -10.47 6.45
C ALA A 208 11.28 -10.44 6.99
N LEU A 209 10.31 -10.75 6.15
CA LEU A 209 8.89 -10.85 6.53
C LEU A 209 8.67 -11.92 7.60
N GLY A 210 9.21 -13.12 7.39
CA GLY A 210 9.08 -14.25 8.33
C GLY A 210 9.72 -13.99 9.70
N MET A 211 10.77 -13.17 9.75
CA MET A 211 11.47 -12.79 10.98
C MET A 211 10.94 -11.49 11.61
N GLY A 212 9.92 -10.85 11.01
CA GLY A 212 9.36 -9.57 11.47
C GLY A 212 10.36 -8.42 11.41
N LEU A 213 11.26 -8.42 10.41
CA LEU A 213 12.19 -7.33 10.16
C LEU A 213 11.48 -6.18 9.45
N ALA A 214 11.93 -4.95 9.67
CA ALA A 214 11.32 -3.77 9.08
C ALA A 214 11.54 -3.68 7.55
N SER A 215 12.67 -4.20 7.07
CA SER A 215 13.01 -4.26 5.64
C SER A 215 13.94 -5.43 5.35
N SER A 216 14.11 -5.78 4.08
CA SER A 216 15.15 -6.72 3.65
C SER A 216 16.54 -6.08 3.47
N ASP A 217 16.69 -4.76 3.70
CA ASP A 217 18.00 -4.15 3.86
C ASP A 217 18.46 -4.29 5.31
N PHE A 218 19.05 -5.41 5.66
CA PHE A 218 19.53 -5.70 7.00
C PHE A 218 20.98 -6.18 7.03
N SER A 219 21.63 -5.98 8.17
CA SER A 219 22.91 -6.60 8.52
C SER A 219 22.73 -7.55 9.72
N ILE A 220 23.57 -8.59 9.76
CA ILE A 220 23.53 -9.66 10.78
C ILE A 220 24.67 -9.44 11.75
N GLN A 221 24.38 -9.30 13.05
CA GLN A 221 25.35 -9.09 14.11
C GLN A 221 25.16 -10.13 15.22
N LYS A 222 26.17 -10.98 15.45
CA LYS A 222 26.14 -11.99 16.51
C LYS A 222 26.44 -11.32 17.85
N THR A 223 25.49 -11.32 18.80
CA THR A 223 25.60 -10.71 20.14
C THR A 223 25.33 -11.75 21.22
N GLY A 224 26.37 -12.41 21.73
CA GLY A 224 26.22 -13.45 22.77
C GLY A 224 25.25 -14.55 22.37
N LYS A 225 24.11 -14.70 23.10
CA LYS A 225 23.06 -15.70 22.84
C LYS A 225 22.03 -15.28 21.81
N LYS A 226 22.10 -14.04 21.29
CA LYS A 226 21.17 -13.48 20.31
C LYS A 226 21.90 -13.09 19.04
N VAL A 227 21.13 -12.92 17.97
CA VAL A 227 21.51 -12.27 16.73
C VAL A 227 20.71 -10.99 16.63
N ARG A 228 21.38 -9.87 16.36
CA ARG A 228 20.76 -8.60 16.04
C ARG A 228 20.68 -8.46 14.53
N PHE A 229 19.50 -8.20 14.03
CA PHE A 229 19.26 -7.72 12.67
C PHE A 229 19.09 -6.21 12.73
N LEU A 230 20.04 -5.48 12.14
CA LEU A 230 19.97 -4.03 12.01
C LEU A 230 19.47 -3.71 10.61
N CYS A 231 18.25 -3.19 10.50
CA CYS A 231 17.61 -2.83 9.24
C CYS A 231 17.77 -1.34 8.97
N ARG A 232 17.83 -0.99 7.68
CA ARG A 232 17.70 0.37 7.15
C ARG A 232 16.38 0.47 6.38
N GLY A 233 15.65 1.57 6.58
CA GLY A 233 14.34 1.77 5.98
C GLY A 233 13.24 0.88 6.55
N LYS A 234 12.03 1.01 5.98
CA LYS A 234 10.83 0.27 6.38
C LYS A 234 9.97 -0.02 5.16
N GLY A 235 9.79 -1.31 4.85
CA GLY A 235 9.10 -1.82 3.67
C GLY A 235 10.04 -2.39 2.62
N HIS A 236 9.49 -2.73 1.46
CA HIS A 236 10.19 -3.45 0.39
C HIS A 236 11.10 -2.58 -0.50
N GLY A 237 11.04 -1.26 -0.39
CA GLY A 237 11.94 -0.34 -1.10
C GLY A 237 11.62 -0.07 -2.58
N LEU A 238 10.58 -0.66 -3.17
CA LEU A 238 10.19 -0.44 -4.57
C LEU A 238 9.24 0.76 -4.69
N GLY A 239 9.41 1.58 -5.72
CA GLY A 239 8.54 2.68 -6.10
C GLY A 239 8.52 3.82 -5.08
N PHE A 240 7.35 4.32 -4.72
CA PHE A 240 7.17 5.52 -3.92
C PHE A 240 7.57 5.34 -2.45
N SER A 241 8.51 6.15 -1.96
CA SER A 241 8.77 6.28 -0.53
C SER A 241 7.86 7.36 0.07
N GLN A 242 7.01 6.98 1.02
CA GLN A 242 6.08 7.92 1.66
C GLN A 242 6.82 9.00 2.47
N TYR A 243 7.88 8.63 3.19
CA TYR A 243 8.68 9.60 3.94
C TYR A 243 9.45 10.53 3.00
N GLY A 244 10.13 10.00 1.99
CA GLY A 244 10.87 10.80 1.03
C GLY A 244 9.96 11.75 0.26
N GLY A 245 8.79 11.29 -0.19
CA GLY A 245 7.76 12.12 -0.81
C GLY A 245 7.25 13.22 0.13
N ASN A 246 7.16 12.94 1.43
CA ASN A 246 6.77 13.94 2.42
C ASN A 246 7.83 15.04 2.61
N GLU A 247 9.11 14.69 2.55
CA GLU A 247 10.18 15.68 2.57
C GLU A 247 10.17 16.55 1.30
N LEU A 248 9.88 15.96 0.12
CA LEU A 248 9.67 16.75 -1.11
C LEU A 248 8.47 17.70 -0.97
N ALA A 249 7.34 17.22 -0.44
CA ALA A 249 6.16 18.06 -0.20
C ALA A 249 6.45 19.23 0.76
N LYS A 250 7.17 19.00 1.86
CA LYS A 250 7.61 20.05 2.79
C LYS A 250 8.50 21.10 2.12
N ASN A 251 9.23 20.69 1.08
CA ASN A 251 10.06 21.59 0.26
C ASN A 251 9.28 22.26 -0.88
N GLY A 252 7.97 22.07 -0.95
CA GLY A 252 7.07 22.76 -1.87
C GLY A 252 6.72 21.97 -3.14
N SER A 253 7.15 20.72 -3.28
CA SER A 253 6.79 19.88 -4.42
C SER A 253 5.30 19.53 -4.41
N SER A 254 4.66 19.62 -5.56
CA SER A 254 3.30 19.13 -5.77
C SER A 254 3.26 17.60 -5.82
N TRP A 255 2.08 17.02 -5.63
CA TRP A 255 1.87 15.57 -5.75
C TRP A 255 2.34 15.02 -7.11
N LYS A 256 2.19 15.84 -8.17
CA LYS A 256 2.60 15.46 -9.52
C LYS A 256 4.12 15.37 -9.62
N GLU A 257 4.84 16.40 -9.18
CA GLU A 257 6.31 16.42 -9.15
C GLU A 257 6.88 15.30 -8.28
N ILE A 258 6.22 14.99 -7.16
CA ILE A 258 6.58 13.85 -6.31
C ILE A 258 6.46 12.54 -7.08
N LEU A 259 5.36 12.32 -7.80
CA LEU A 259 5.18 11.10 -8.59
C LEU A 259 6.16 11.02 -9.77
N GLU A 260 6.43 12.13 -10.44
CA GLU A 260 7.42 12.22 -11.54
C GLU A 260 8.84 11.87 -11.05
N GLU A 261 9.20 12.23 -9.80
CA GLU A 261 10.48 11.87 -9.20
C GLU A 261 10.58 10.36 -8.96
N TYR A 262 9.55 9.74 -8.37
CA TYR A 262 9.58 8.30 -8.04
C TYR A 262 9.27 7.38 -9.23
N PHE A 263 8.60 7.89 -10.24
CA PHE A 263 8.16 7.12 -11.41
C PHE A 263 8.46 7.86 -12.72
N PRO A 264 9.75 8.06 -13.05
CA PRO A 264 10.16 8.90 -14.18
C PRO A 264 9.77 8.34 -15.56
N GLU A 265 9.44 7.04 -15.65
CA GLU A 265 9.00 6.39 -16.90
C GLU A 265 7.49 6.15 -16.95
N MET A 266 6.70 6.82 -16.09
CA MET A 266 5.26 6.69 -16.04
C MET A 266 4.55 7.98 -16.42
N ASP A 267 3.38 7.83 -17.04
CA ASP A 267 2.52 8.95 -17.42
C ASP A 267 1.34 9.09 -16.46
N ILE A 268 1.01 10.34 -16.09
CA ILE A 268 -0.20 10.63 -15.34
C ILE A 268 -1.32 10.91 -16.33
N SER A 269 -2.37 10.09 -16.27
CA SER A 269 -3.55 10.16 -17.11
C SER A 269 -4.82 10.46 -16.30
N THR A 270 -5.95 10.57 -16.97
CA THR A 270 -7.25 10.73 -16.33
C THR A 270 -8.14 9.55 -16.75
N CYS A 271 -8.71 8.86 -15.77
CA CYS A 271 -9.67 7.78 -15.97
C CYS A 271 -11.00 8.16 -15.29
N ASP A 272 -12.11 7.97 -15.99
CA ASP A 272 -13.42 7.97 -15.36
C ASP A 272 -13.67 6.59 -14.75
N LEU A 273 -13.60 6.50 -13.40
CA LEU A 273 -13.88 5.27 -12.64
C LEU A 273 -15.37 4.88 -12.67
N THR A 274 -16.11 5.31 -13.66
CA THR A 274 -17.46 4.83 -13.89
C THR A 274 -17.40 3.45 -14.53
N VAL A 275 -17.41 2.41 -13.70
CA VAL A 275 -17.59 1.02 -14.15
C VAL A 275 -19.00 0.89 -14.78
N GLY A 276 -19.05 0.80 -16.08
CA GLY A 276 -20.30 0.50 -16.80
C GLY A 276 -20.27 0.97 -18.24
N GLU A 277 -20.08 0.05 -19.08
CA GLU A 277 -20.46 -0.18 -20.46
C GLU A 277 -19.32 -0.76 -21.29
N LYS A 278 -19.28 -2.07 -21.34
CA LYS A 278 -19.06 -2.83 -22.59
C LYS A 278 -19.96 -4.05 -22.56
#